data_5c6b147530ec47d8ebf0a4544dd2f712
#
_entry.id   5c6b147530ec47d8ebf0a4544dd2f712
#
_cell.length_a   1.000
_cell.length_b   1.000
_cell.length_c   1.000
_cell.angle_alpha   90.00
_cell.angle_beta   90.00
_cell.angle_gamma   90.00
#
_symmetry.space_group_name_H-M   'P 1'
#
loop_
_entity.id
_entity.type
_entity.pdbx_description
1 polymer ?
#
loop_
_entity_poly.entity_id
_entity_poly.type
_entity_poly.pdbx_seq_one_letter_code
_entity_poly.pdbx_strand_id
1 'polypeptide(L)'
;MKLLFPALLLFCLFVRVAQAAEEYSFSPSEIEKKPYHVGGYLEFRPVLFGVDKNASLSKVKLFNENVGNTILEYNGRLWIDANIQKGIAGFYLQLNSGYQQSEVVDATSETEAYQAYLSLKPSSSLTIDMGKKTSKWGKGYAWNPAAFVDRPKDPDDPELALEGYVIASADYIKSFSSGPLQTFSFTPVILPTYGDINEDVISLKHKNPKIDVTLPAYGAMNADFGETHHLNVAAKVYFLIYDTDFDFMFLTGGSKTPRYGFDFSRNIGTNLELHGEFAFISDFQKMLIDADGNTSERTYDAINFVLGTRYLTTLNTTYIFEYYFQGTGYSSEEISDYFSFIDKGYDKFLTSGNSQLLAKAAALTQGGYGRFTPERHYLYLRVSQPEPFDILYFTPALTWIFNLSDRSFSITPELLYTPITNLELRLRTGVLVGGQDSEFGEKQNDYRLELRVRYYF
;
A
#
# COMPACT_ATOMS: atom_id res chain seq x y z
N MET A 1 -24.25 14.00 -21.78
CA MET A 1 -24.46 13.03 -22.86
C MET A 1 -23.18 12.28 -23.32
N LYS A 2 -21.98 12.69 -22.91
CA LYS A 2 -20.69 12.00 -23.26
C LYS A 2 -20.28 10.86 -22.30
N LEU A 3 -20.94 10.69 -21.16
CA LEU A 3 -20.63 9.68 -20.11
C LEU A 3 -21.47 8.40 -20.20
N LEU A 4 -22.52 8.36 -21.03
CA LEU A 4 -23.37 7.16 -21.18
C LEU A 4 -22.77 6.10 -22.11
N PHE A 5 -21.82 6.45 -22.95
CA PHE A 5 -21.27 5.55 -23.96
C PHE A 5 -20.30 4.49 -23.41
N PRO A 6 -19.34 4.81 -22.50
CA PRO A 6 -18.47 3.78 -21.93
C PRO A 6 -19.20 2.87 -20.93
N ALA A 7 -20.17 3.38 -20.17
CA ALA A 7 -20.98 2.55 -19.26
C ALA A 7 -21.88 1.57 -20.03
N LEU A 8 -22.41 2.00 -21.20
CA LEU A 8 -23.24 1.13 -22.05
C LEU A 8 -22.39 0.05 -22.75
N LEU A 9 -21.13 0.37 -23.12
CA LEU A 9 -20.20 -0.60 -23.70
C LEU A 9 -19.78 -1.66 -22.69
N LEU A 10 -19.55 -1.27 -21.43
CA LEU A 10 -19.29 -2.21 -20.33
C LEU A 10 -20.50 -3.10 -20.08
N PHE A 11 -21.72 -2.54 -20.05
CA PHE A 11 -22.95 -3.29 -19.85
C PHE A 11 -23.24 -4.27 -21.00
N CYS A 12 -22.96 -3.91 -22.25
CA CYS A 12 -23.10 -4.80 -23.41
C CYS A 12 -22.08 -5.94 -23.43
N LEU A 13 -20.88 -5.78 -22.84
CA LEU A 13 -19.92 -6.86 -22.64
C LEU A 13 -20.42 -7.86 -21.60
N PHE A 14 -21.07 -7.40 -20.53
CA PHE A 14 -21.63 -8.28 -19.50
C PHE A 14 -22.81 -9.14 -19.98
N VAL A 15 -23.63 -8.65 -20.89
CA VAL A 15 -24.84 -9.38 -21.36
C VAL A 15 -24.51 -10.56 -22.27
N ARG A 16 -23.34 -10.59 -22.91
CA ARG A 16 -22.95 -11.72 -23.78
C ARG A 16 -22.25 -12.89 -23.09
N VAL A 17 -21.81 -12.73 -21.84
CA VAL A 17 -21.10 -13.80 -21.09
C VAL A 17 -22.08 -14.75 -20.36
N ALA A 18 -23.35 -14.40 -20.25
CA ALA A 18 -24.36 -15.21 -19.53
C ALA A 18 -24.96 -16.37 -20.33
N GLN A 19 -24.45 -16.71 -21.51
CA GLN A 19 -25.06 -17.73 -22.40
C GLN A 19 -24.15 -18.89 -22.79
N ALA A 20 -23.30 -19.39 -21.92
CA ALA A 20 -22.60 -20.65 -22.16
C ALA A 20 -22.41 -21.43 -20.86
N ALA A 21 -23.49 -22.04 -20.36
CA ALA A 21 -23.36 -23.26 -19.57
C ALA A 21 -23.20 -24.40 -20.59
N GLU A 22 -22.02 -24.54 -21.19
CA GLU A 22 -21.68 -25.78 -21.90
C GLU A 22 -21.47 -26.88 -20.87
N GLU A 23 -22.06 -28.03 -21.13
CA GLU A 23 -21.84 -29.25 -20.34
C GLU A 23 -20.33 -29.51 -20.26
N TYR A 24 -19.75 -29.39 -19.08
CA TYR A 24 -18.32 -29.58 -18.84
C TYR A 24 -17.96 -31.06 -19.14
N SER A 25 -17.28 -31.30 -20.23
CA SER A 25 -16.69 -32.59 -20.56
C SER A 25 -15.20 -32.55 -20.18
N PHE A 26 -14.84 -33.30 -19.15
CA PHE A 26 -13.44 -33.47 -18.71
C PHE A 26 -12.55 -33.98 -19.86
N SER A 27 -11.53 -33.16 -20.21
CA SER A 27 -10.51 -33.55 -21.19
C SER A 27 -9.17 -33.82 -20.49
N PRO A 28 -8.49 -34.97 -20.73
CA PRO A 28 -7.16 -35.21 -20.14
C PRO A 28 -6.10 -34.14 -20.45
N SER A 29 -6.25 -33.43 -21.56
CA SER A 29 -5.37 -32.30 -21.92
C SER A 29 -5.49 -31.08 -20.95
N GLU A 30 -6.53 -31.01 -20.13
CA GLU A 30 -6.71 -29.99 -19.10
C GLU A 30 -5.82 -30.25 -17.88
N ILE A 31 -5.29 -31.47 -17.71
CA ILE A 31 -4.34 -31.83 -16.64
C ILE A 31 -2.91 -31.48 -17.05
N GLU A 32 -2.60 -31.29 -18.32
CA GLU A 32 -1.28 -30.84 -18.73
C GLU A 32 -1.04 -29.43 -18.20
N LYS A 33 -0.11 -29.31 -17.24
CA LYS A 33 0.33 -27.99 -16.73
C LYS A 33 0.89 -27.17 -17.89
N LYS A 34 0.11 -26.22 -18.36
CA LYS A 34 0.59 -25.27 -19.37
C LYS A 34 1.84 -24.58 -18.82
N PRO A 35 2.89 -24.41 -19.62
CA PRO A 35 4.12 -23.74 -19.19
C PRO A 35 3.92 -22.23 -18.96
N TYR A 36 2.72 -21.73 -19.15
CA TYR A 36 2.36 -20.33 -18.99
C TYR A 36 1.00 -20.19 -18.29
N HIS A 37 0.85 -19.07 -17.62
CA HIS A 37 -0.41 -18.58 -17.07
C HIS A 37 -0.63 -17.14 -17.51
N VAL A 38 -1.85 -16.78 -17.83
CA VAL A 38 -2.29 -15.41 -18.04
C VAL A 38 -3.66 -15.28 -17.40
N GLY A 39 -3.83 -14.30 -16.54
CA GLY A 39 -5.07 -13.97 -15.86
C GLY A 39 -5.10 -12.51 -15.51
N GLY A 40 -6.15 -12.10 -14.83
CA GLY A 40 -6.28 -10.73 -14.40
C GLY A 40 -7.70 -10.35 -14.01
N TYR A 41 -7.92 -9.03 -13.89
CA TYR A 41 -9.26 -8.50 -13.65
C TYR A 41 -9.43 -7.10 -14.23
N LEU A 42 -10.68 -6.80 -14.53
CA LEU A 42 -11.18 -5.45 -14.75
C LEU A 42 -11.86 -4.97 -13.49
N GLU A 43 -11.55 -3.76 -13.06
CA GLU A 43 -12.16 -3.11 -11.89
C GLU A 43 -12.78 -1.78 -12.28
N PHE A 44 -13.97 -1.53 -11.78
CA PHE A 44 -14.61 -0.22 -11.77
C PHE A 44 -14.90 0.16 -10.31
N ARG A 45 -14.44 1.36 -9.91
CA ARG A 45 -14.48 1.80 -8.53
C ARG A 45 -14.85 3.28 -8.42
N PRO A 46 -16.15 3.62 -8.42
CA PRO A 46 -16.61 4.95 -8.05
C PRO A 46 -16.42 5.17 -6.54
N VAL A 47 -15.99 6.37 -6.17
CA VAL A 47 -15.76 6.80 -4.79
C VAL A 47 -16.42 8.17 -4.58
N LEU A 48 -17.30 8.27 -3.60
CA LEU A 48 -17.87 9.53 -3.15
C LEU A 48 -17.14 9.98 -1.88
N PHE A 49 -16.53 11.14 -1.90
CA PHE A 49 -15.89 11.79 -0.75
C PHE A 49 -16.78 12.91 -0.21
N GLY A 50 -16.99 12.96 1.10
CA GLY A 50 -17.50 14.12 1.80
C GLY A 50 -16.33 15.06 2.14
N VAL A 51 -16.37 16.28 1.63
CA VAL A 51 -15.25 17.22 1.76
C VAL A 51 -15.40 18.07 3.02
N ASP A 52 -14.42 18.04 3.89
CA ASP A 52 -14.25 19.04 4.95
C ASP A 52 -13.43 20.22 4.43
N LYS A 53 -14.11 21.34 4.12
CA LYS A 53 -13.47 22.56 3.62
C LYS A 53 -12.64 23.30 4.67
N ASN A 54 -12.86 23.02 5.95
CA ASN A 54 -12.14 23.66 7.06
C ASN A 54 -10.85 22.92 7.39
N ALA A 55 -10.76 21.64 7.03
CA ALA A 55 -9.58 20.84 7.28
C ALA A 55 -8.34 21.41 6.54
N SER A 56 -7.20 21.40 7.22
CA SER A 56 -5.95 21.95 6.71
C SER A 56 -5.50 21.27 5.41
N LEU A 57 -5.64 19.95 5.29
CA LEU A 57 -5.28 19.24 4.06
C LEU A 57 -6.24 19.54 2.90
N SER A 58 -7.51 19.90 3.16
CA SER A 58 -8.40 20.45 2.14
C SER A 58 -7.91 21.78 1.62
N LYS A 59 -7.50 22.69 2.52
CA LYS A 59 -6.95 23.99 2.16
C LYS A 59 -5.73 23.87 1.26
N VAL A 60 -4.84 22.91 1.53
CA VAL A 60 -3.65 22.67 0.68
C VAL A 60 -4.04 22.15 -0.71
N LYS A 61 -4.99 21.23 -0.79
CA LYS A 61 -5.32 20.54 -2.04
C LYS A 61 -6.32 21.29 -2.92
N LEU A 62 -7.22 22.05 -2.30
CA LEU A 62 -8.42 22.59 -2.97
C LEU A 62 -8.50 24.12 -2.95
N PHE A 63 -7.46 24.86 -2.52
CA PHE A 63 -7.51 26.33 -2.37
C PHE A 63 -7.86 27.07 -3.67
N ASN A 64 -7.55 26.49 -4.84
CA ASN A 64 -7.85 27.05 -6.15
C ASN A 64 -9.09 26.42 -6.81
N GLU A 65 -9.75 25.48 -6.14
CA GLU A 65 -10.84 24.72 -6.71
C GLU A 65 -12.18 25.17 -6.12
N ASN A 66 -13.18 25.30 -6.97
CA ASN A 66 -14.55 25.56 -6.51
C ASN A 66 -15.32 24.23 -6.38
N VAL A 67 -15.11 23.54 -5.28
CA VAL A 67 -15.74 22.25 -5.02
C VAL A 67 -17.00 22.36 -4.16
N GLY A 68 -17.93 21.44 -4.36
CA GLY A 68 -19.08 21.23 -3.49
C GLY A 68 -18.71 20.68 -2.12
N ASN A 69 -19.69 20.17 -1.40
CA ASN A 69 -19.47 19.44 -0.13
C ASN A 69 -19.11 17.96 -0.39
N THR A 70 -19.15 17.53 -1.65
CA THR A 70 -18.81 16.16 -2.06
C THR A 70 -18.02 16.22 -3.35
N ILE A 71 -17.12 15.24 -3.53
CA ILE A 71 -16.39 14.98 -4.77
C ILE A 71 -16.70 13.54 -5.19
N LEU A 72 -17.13 13.34 -6.42
CA LEU A 72 -17.30 12.01 -7.00
C LEU A 72 -16.12 11.71 -7.91
N GLU A 73 -15.44 10.61 -7.62
CA GLU A 73 -14.29 10.12 -8.35
C GLU A 73 -14.61 8.79 -9.02
N TYR A 74 -14.23 8.63 -10.27
CA TYR A 74 -14.35 7.40 -11.02
C TYR A 74 -12.95 6.80 -11.23
N ASN A 75 -12.76 5.57 -10.76
CA ASN A 75 -11.54 4.83 -10.98
C ASN A 75 -11.84 3.59 -11.83
N GLY A 76 -10.97 3.32 -12.79
CA GLY A 76 -10.92 2.10 -13.57
C GLY A 76 -9.57 1.43 -13.40
N ARG A 77 -9.52 0.10 -13.41
CA ARG A 77 -8.25 -0.64 -13.37
C ARG A 77 -8.33 -1.87 -14.25
N LEU A 78 -7.31 -2.07 -15.05
CA LEU A 78 -7.00 -3.34 -15.68
C LEU A 78 -5.74 -3.91 -15.01
N TRP A 79 -5.89 -5.07 -14.39
CA TRP A 79 -4.78 -5.83 -13.83
C TRP A 79 -4.54 -7.06 -14.69
N ILE A 80 -3.29 -7.30 -15.07
CA ILE A 80 -2.87 -8.48 -15.82
C ILE A 80 -1.73 -9.13 -15.04
N ASP A 81 -1.85 -10.42 -14.74
CA ASP A 81 -0.76 -11.24 -14.29
C ASP A 81 -0.45 -12.33 -15.30
N ALA A 82 0.81 -12.51 -15.59
CA ALA A 82 1.29 -13.50 -16.53
C ALA A 82 2.59 -14.12 -16.03
N ASN A 83 2.73 -15.40 -16.24
CA ASN A 83 4.01 -16.07 -16.04
C ASN A 83 4.25 -17.14 -17.10
N ILE A 84 5.52 -17.37 -17.41
CA ILE A 84 5.97 -18.46 -18.24
C ILE A 84 7.14 -19.15 -17.55
N GLN A 85 7.13 -20.49 -17.53
CA GLN A 85 8.17 -21.28 -16.91
C GLN A 85 8.67 -22.34 -17.88
N LYS A 86 10.00 -22.41 -18.11
CA LYS A 86 10.62 -23.42 -18.94
C LYS A 86 11.92 -23.90 -18.28
N GLY A 87 11.92 -25.16 -17.87
CA GLY A 87 13.06 -25.74 -17.15
C GLY A 87 13.37 -24.99 -15.85
N ILE A 88 14.58 -24.49 -15.71
CA ILE A 88 15.04 -23.74 -14.54
C ILE A 88 14.68 -22.24 -14.58
N ALA A 89 14.20 -21.73 -15.72
CA ALA A 89 13.93 -20.31 -15.93
C ALA A 89 12.41 -20.02 -15.91
N GLY A 90 12.01 -18.97 -15.23
CA GLY A 90 10.68 -18.42 -15.20
C GLY A 90 10.69 -16.91 -15.41
N PHE A 91 9.70 -16.38 -16.11
CA PHE A 91 9.45 -14.95 -16.22
C PHE A 91 8.08 -14.64 -15.63
N TYR A 92 8.00 -13.57 -14.84
CA TYR A 92 6.80 -13.13 -14.14
C TYR A 92 6.52 -11.68 -14.49
N LEU A 93 5.25 -11.38 -14.80
CA LEU A 93 4.78 -10.05 -15.15
C LEU A 93 3.47 -9.75 -14.44
N GLN A 94 3.39 -8.57 -13.79
CA GLN A 94 2.16 -7.99 -13.29
C GLN A 94 2.06 -6.56 -13.80
N LEU A 95 1.04 -6.27 -14.59
CA LEU A 95 0.74 -4.94 -15.12
C LEU A 95 -0.48 -4.38 -14.42
N ASN A 96 -0.39 -3.11 -14.04
CA ASN A 96 -1.49 -2.30 -13.53
C ASN A 96 -1.72 -1.13 -14.47
N SER A 97 -2.89 -1.10 -15.13
CA SER A 97 -3.32 0.04 -15.93
C SER A 97 -4.49 0.70 -15.22
N GLY A 98 -4.25 1.89 -14.67
CA GLY A 98 -5.21 2.69 -13.92
C GLY A 98 -5.81 3.81 -14.75
N TYR A 99 -7.04 4.15 -14.45
CA TYR A 99 -7.75 5.34 -14.94
C TYR A 99 -8.38 6.04 -13.73
N GLN A 100 -8.25 7.36 -13.66
CA GLN A 100 -8.85 8.19 -12.62
C GLN A 100 -9.43 9.46 -13.23
N GLN A 101 -10.61 9.84 -12.77
CA GLN A 101 -11.25 11.11 -13.12
C GLN A 101 -12.16 11.58 -11.98
N SER A 102 -12.13 12.87 -11.66
CA SER A 102 -13.06 13.48 -10.71
C SER A 102 -13.43 14.91 -11.16
N GLU A 103 -14.18 15.62 -10.33
CA GLU A 103 -14.50 17.04 -10.56
C GLU A 103 -13.27 17.95 -10.42
N VAL A 104 -12.24 17.51 -9.67
CA VAL A 104 -11.02 18.27 -9.36
C VAL A 104 -9.77 17.67 -10.00
N VAL A 105 -9.85 16.47 -10.55
CA VAL A 105 -8.76 15.81 -11.24
C VAL A 105 -9.21 15.50 -12.67
N ASP A 106 -8.53 16.09 -13.64
CA ASP A 106 -8.74 15.75 -15.04
C ASP A 106 -8.47 14.25 -15.27
N ALA A 107 -9.08 13.69 -16.32
CA ALA A 107 -8.91 12.29 -16.66
C ALA A 107 -7.41 11.94 -16.84
N THR A 108 -6.92 11.08 -16.01
CA THR A 108 -5.55 10.56 -16.06
C THR A 108 -5.55 9.05 -16.27
N SER A 109 -4.57 8.56 -16.99
CA SER A 109 -4.34 7.12 -17.13
C SER A 109 -2.86 6.83 -16.97
N GLU A 110 -2.56 5.77 -16.25
CA GLU A 110 -1.21 5.33 -15.98
C GLU A 110 -1.12 3.81 -16.10
N THR A 111 -0.09 3.33 -16.77
CA THR A 111 0.18 1.89 -16.87
C THR A 111 1.57 1.62 -16.34
N GLU A 112 1.66 0.77 -15.33
CA GLU A 112 2.89 0.42 -14.64
C GLU A 112 3.06 -1.09 -14.52
N ALA A 113 4.30 -1.55 -14.63
CA ALA A 113 4.64 -2.89 -14.22
C ALA A 113 4.83 -2.91 -12.69
N TYR A 114 3.91 -3.56 -11.97
CA TYR A 114 4.07 -3.78 -10.53
C TYR A 114 5.16 -4.80 -10.26
N GLN A 115 5.24 -5.84 -11.09
CA GLN A 115 6.33 -6.79 -11.10
C GLN A 115 6.71 -7.16 -12.54
N ALA A 116 7.99 -7.27 -12.83
CA ALA A 116 8.54 -7.76 -14.09
C ALA A 116 9.94 -8.32 -13.82
N TYR A 117 10.06 -9.62 -13.60
CA TYR A 117 11.33 -10.23 -13.24
C TYR A 117 11.54 -11.62 -13.82
N LEU A 118 12.83 -11.95 -14.01
CA LEU A 118 13.33 -13.27 -14.35
C LEU A 118 13.66 -14.03 -13.06
N SER A 119 13.22 -15.28 -12.96
CA SER A 119 13.54 -16.20 -11.87
C SER A 119 14.29 -17.41 -12.40
N LEU A 120 15.46 -17.69 -11.86
CA LEU A 120 16.28 -18.84 -12.17
C LEU A 120 16.34 -19.78 -10.97
N LYS A 121 16.05 -21.05 -11.14
CA LYS A 121 16.09 -22.10 -10.10
C LYS A 121 17.12 -23.17 -10.47
N PRO A 122 18.44 -22.90 -10.27
CA PRO A 122 19.49 -23.85 -10.62
C PRO A 122 19.43 -25.15 -9.80
N SER A 123 18.88 -25.09 -8.60
CA SER A 123 18.65 -26.25 -7.74
C SER A 123 17.37 -26.06 -6.90
N SER A 124 16.96 -27.10 -6.19
CA SER A 124 15.83 -27.01 -5.23
C SER A 124 16.09 -26.08 -4.05
N SER A 125 17.35 -25.75 -3.79
CA SER A 125 17.77 -24.92 -2.66
C SER A 125 18.19 -23.49 -3.04
N LEU A 126 18.25 -23.17 -4.33
CA LEU A 126 18.72 -21.85 -4.79
C LEU A 126 17.77 -21.28 -5.84
N THR A 127 17.28 -20.06 -5.57
CA THR A 127 16.52 -19.24 -6.52
C THR A 127 17.25 -17.92 -6.71
N ILE A 128 17.37 -17.44 -7.94
CA ILE A 128 17.97 -16.15 -8.28
C ILE A 128 16.91 -15.37 -9.04
N ASP A 129 16.54 -14.18 -8.54
CA ASP A 129 15.56 -13.30 -9.15
C ASP A 129 16.21 -11.97 -9.56
N MET A 130 15.88 -11.49 -10.77
CA MET A 130 16.36 -10.22 -11.29
C MET A 130 15.26 -9.46 -12.00
N GLY A 131 15.02 -8.22 -11.62
CA GLY A 131 14.03 -7.31 -12.19
C GLY A 131 13.16 -6.66 -11.12
N LYS A 132 12.01 -6.12 -11.53
CA LYS A 132 11.06 -5.44 -10.64
C LYS A 132 10.25 -6.47 -9.86
N LYS A 133 10.44 -6.54 -8.54
CA LYS A 133 9.85 -7.58 -7.69
C LYS A 133 9.52 -7.05 -6.29
N THR A 134 8.42 -7.53 -5.72
CA THR A 134 8.06 -7.36 -4.30
C THR A 134 8.69 -8.50 -3.50
N SER A 135 9.46 -8.18 -2.47
CA SER A 135 10.19 -9.16 -1.65
C SER A 135 9.35 -9.74 -0.52
N LYS A 136 8.30 -9.02 -0.09
CA LYS A 136 7.36 -9.40 0.98
C LYS A 136 8.06 -9.66 2.31
N TRP A 137 8.95 -8.74 2.71
CA TRP A 137 9.57 -8.77 4.02
C TRP A 137 8.59 -8.24 5.09
N GLY A 138 8.76 -8.73 6.33
CA GLY A 138 7.92 -8.35 7.45
C GLY A 138 6.71 -9.28 7.67
N LYS A 139 6.21 -9.31 8.90
CA LYS A 139 5.10 -10.15 9.38
C LYS A 139 3.86 -9.35 9.75
N GLY A 140 3.98 -8.03 9.97
CA GLY A 140 2.86 -7.17 10.34
C GLY A 140 1.78 -7.15 9.27
N TYR A 141 0.53 -7.11 9.68
CA TYR A 141 -0.61 -7.10 8.78
C TYR A 141 -0.84 -5.72 8.20
N ALA A 142 -1.02 -4.70 9.05
CA ALA A 142 -1.32 -3.33 8.64
C ALA A 142 -0.05 -2.51 8.32
N TRP A 143 1.04 -2.78 8.99
CA TRP A 143 2.33 -2.08 8.81
C TRP A 143 3.48 -3.06 8.61
N ASN A 144 4.55 -2.62 7.97
CA ASN A 144 5.73 -3.43 7.66
C ASN A 144 7.04 -2.66 7.90
N PRO A 145 7.33 -2.20 9.14
CA PRO A 145 8.49 -1.33 9.43
C PRO A 145 9.85 -1.95 9.10
N ALA A 146 9.96 -3.28 9.12
CA ALA A 146 11.19 -4.00 8.80
C ALA A 146 11.31 -4.39 7.31
N ALA A 147 10.33 -4.08 6.49
CA ALA A 147 10.33 -4.39 5.06
C ALA A 147 11.18 -3.39 4.25
N PHE A 148 12.49 -3.38 4.45
CA PHE A 148 13.40 -2.37 3.92
C PHE A 148 13.53 -2.35 2.39
N VAL A 149 13.14 -3.43 1.73
CA VAL A 149 13.17 -3.61 0.27
C VAL A 149 11.78 -3.75 -0.35
N ASP A 150 10.74 -3.36 0.39
CA ASP A 150 9.36 -3.26 -0.09
C ASP A 150 8.79 -1.87 0.20
N ARG A 151 7.72 -1.52 -0.49
CA ARG A 151 6.96 -0.30 -0.20
C ARG A 151 6.17 -0.43 1.11
N PRO A 152 5.89 0.68 1.80
CA PRO A 152 5.04 0.66 2.99
C PRO A 152 3.62 0.22 2.63
N LYS A 153 2.98 -0.54 3.52
CA LYS A 153 1.59 -0.92 3.40
C LYS A 153 0.67 0.26 3.65
N ASP A 154 -0.49 0.25 2.99
CA ASP A 154 -1.61 1.11 3.35
C ASP A 154 -2.43 0.41 4.45
N PRO A 155 -2.45 0.93 5.69
CA PRO A 155 -3.18 0.27 6.78
C PRO A 155 -4.69 0.28 6.58
N ASP A 156 -5.22 1.12 5.70
CA ASP A 156 -6.64 1.11 5.35
C ASP A 156 -7.01 -0.03 4.39
N ASP A 157 -6.09 -0.44 3.49
CA ASP A 157 -6.24 -1.60 2.58
C ASP A 157 -4.93 -2.43 2.53
N PRO A 158 -4.54 -3.13 3.63
CA PRO A 158 -3.24 -3.80 3.74
C PRO A 158 -3.04 -4.96 2.75
N GLU A 159 -4.13 -5.44 2.15
CA GLU A 159 -4.12 -6.51 1.14
C GLU A 159 -3.90 -5.98 -0.29
N LEU A 160 -3.81 -4.65 -0.44
CA LEU A 160 -3.53 -4.04 -1.74
C LEU A 160 -2.16 -4.50 -2.26
N ALA A 161 -2.12 -4.88 -3.55
CA ALA A 161 -0.86 -5.25 -4.18
C ALA A 161 0.11 -4.06 -4.17
N LEU A 162 1.32 -4.30 -3.67
CA LEU A 162 2.39 -3.32 -3.67
C LEU A 162 3.20 -3.42 -4.95
N GLU A 163 3.60 -2.28 -5.48
CA GLU A 163 4.57 -2.20 -6.56
C GLU A 163 5.96 -2.59 -6.05
N GLY A 164 6.66 -3.46 -6.78
CA GLY A 164 8.01 -3.89 -6.43
C GLY A 164 9.08 -2.86 -6.77
N TYR A 165 10.29 -3.08 -6.24
CA TYR A 165 11.50 -2.39 -6.67
C TYR A 165 12.30 -3.24 -7.65
N VAL A 166 13.11 -2.59 -8.49
CA VAL A 166 14.09 -3.31 -9.32
C VAL A 166 15.22 -3.79 -8.43
N ILE A 167 15.34 -5.10 -8.32
CA ILE A 167 16.33 -5.77 -7.45
C ILE A 167 17.01 -6.91 -8.19
N ALA A 168 18.17 -7.32 -7.68
CA ALA A 168 18.74 -8.64 -7.92
C ALA A 168 18.88 -9.33 -6.56
N SER A 169 18.33 -10.52 -6.44
CA SER A 169 18.36 -11.29 -5.20
C SER A 169 18.67 -12.76 -5.46
N ALA A 170 19.27 -13.42 -4.47
CA ALA A 170 19.47 -14.85 -4.45
C ALA A 170 18.88 -15.39 -3.15
N ASP A 171 18.07 -16.42 -3.22
CA ASP A 171 17.43 -17.04 -2.06
C ASP A 171 17.95 -18.48 -1.92
N TYR A 172 18.76 -18.71 -0.88
CA TYR A 172 19.27 -20.02 -0.53
C TYR A 172 18.50 -20.58 0.66
N ILE A 173 17.87 -21.73 0.47
CA ILE A 173 17.03 -22.40 1.48
C ILE A 173 17.60 -23.77 1.79
N LYS A 174 17.68 -24.11 3.07
CA LYS A 174 18.06 -25.42 3.56
C LYS A 174 17.11 -25.90 4.66
N SER A 175 16.47 -27.04 4.45
CA SER A 175 15.63 -27.70 5.44
C SER A 175 16.40 -28.81 6.14
N PHE A 176 16.09 -29.04 7.41
CA PHE A 176 16.70 -30.06 8.26
C PHE A 176 15.63 -31.04 8.74
N SER A 177 15.95 -32.33 8.72
CA SER A 177 15.01 -33.39 9.09
C SER A 177 14.98 -33.68 10.59
N SER A 178 15.90 -33.13 11.38
CA SER A 178 16.04 -33.37 12.82
C SER A 178 16.62 -32.17 13.54
N GLY A 179 16.27 -32.02 14.82
CA GLY A 179 16.72 -30.92 15.67
C GLY A 179 15.73 -29.76 15.74
N PRO A 180 16.01 -28.74 16.55
CA PRO A 180 15.11 -27.59 16.74
C PRO A 180 15.06 -26.66 15.54
N LEU A 181 16.13 -26.58 14.76
CA LEU A 181 16.20 -25.78 13.52
C LEU A 181 15.62 -26.62 12.37
N GLN A 182 14.46 -26.20 11.88
CA GLN A 182 13.73 -26.89 10.81
C GLN A 182 14.10 -26.36 9.43
N THR A 183 14.28 -25.02 9.31
CA THR A 183 14.65 -24.38 8.07
C THR A 183 15.57 -23.19 8.32
N PHE A 184 16.51 -23.01 7.42
CA PHE A 184 17.38 -21.84 7.31
C PHE A 184 17.26 -21.27 5.91
N SER A 185 17.18 -19.94 5.78
CA SER A 185 17.29 -19.25 4.48
C SER A 185 18.20 -18.03 4.60
N PHE A 186 18.90 -17.73 3.51
CA PHE A 186 19.71 -16.52 3.38
C PHE A 186 19.41 -15.85 2.03
N THR A 187 18.98 -14.59 2.08
CA THR A 187 18.52 -13.81 0.92
C THR A 187 19.29 -12.49 0.83
N PRO A 188 20.47 -12.44 0.18
CA PRO A 188 21.10 -11.19 -0.19
C PRO A 188 20.34 -10.51 -1.32
N VAL A 189 20.30 -9.17 -1.27
CA VAL A 189 19.60 -8.31 -2.24
C VAL A 189 20.48 -7.13 -2.61
N ILE A 190 20.55 -6.85 -3.91
CA ILE A 190 21.13 -5.64 -4.48
C ILE A 190 19.98 -4.77 -4.99
N LEU A 191 19.91 -3.51 -4.53
CA LEU A 191 18.84 -2.58 -4.86
C LEU A 191 19.43 -1.26 -5.37
N PRO A 192 19.43 -1.06 -6.70
CA PRO A 192 19.80 0.21 -7.30
C PRO A 192 18.67 1.24 -7.17
N THR A 193 18.97 2.46 -6.73
CA THR A 193 18.03 3.57 -6.60
C THR A 193 18.26 4.62 -7.69
N TYR A 194 18.45 4.18 -8.93
CA TYR A 194 18.48 5.09 -10.07
C TYR A 194 17.05 5.40 -10.48
N GLY A 195 16.69 6.71 -10.57
CA GLY A 195 15.34 7.17 -10.89
C GLY A 195 14.83 6.54 -12.19
N ASP A 196 15.64 6.56 -13.22
CA ASP A 196 15.33 5.98 -14.53
C ASP A 196 14.98 4.48 -14.49
N ILE A 197 15.48 3.75 -13.50
CA ILE A 197 15.25 2.31 -13.37
C ILE A 197 13.96 2.02 -12.57
N ASN A 198 13.68 2.80 -11.53
CA ASN A 198 12.58 2.49 -10.61
C ASN A 198 11.31 3.32 -10.83
N GLU A 199 11.43 4.50 -11.48
CA GLU A 199 10.29 5.38 -11.75
C GLU A 199 9.76 5.22 -13.19
N ASP A 200 10.66 4.95 -14.16
CA ASP A 200 10.33 4.97 -15.59
C ASP A 200 10.30 3.58 -16.25
N VAL A 201 10.70 2.52 -15.56
CA VAL A 201 10.64 1.16 -16.13
C VAL A 201 9.18 0.74 -16.34
N ILE A 202 8.70 0.96 -17.55
CA ILE A 202 7.35 0.64 -18.03
C ILE A 202 6.27 1.48 -17.29
N SER A 203 6.44 2.81 -17.29
CA SER A 203 5.38 3.74 -16.92
C SER A 203 4.96 4.55 -18.16
N LEU A 204 3.76 4.31 -18.65
CA LEU A 204 3.13 5.11 -19.69
C LEU A 204 2.23 6.14 -19.01
N LYS A 205 2.81 7.27 -18.57
CA LYS A 205 2.06 8.38 -17.97
C LYS A 205 1.48 9.28 -19.09
N HIS A 206 0.17 9.32 -19.19
CA HIS A 206 -0.51 10.32 -20.00
C HIS A 206 -0.90 11.49 -19.10
N LYS A 207 -0.03 12.50 -19.00
CA LYS A 207 -0.35 13.75 -18.32
C LYS A 207 -1.19 14.63 -19.26
N ASN A 208 -2.34 15.07 -18.78
CA ASN A 208 -3.08 16.14 -19.44
C ASN A 208 -2.38 17.48 -19.14
N PRO A 209 -1.95 18.28 -20.14
CA PRO A 209 -1.05 19.43 -19.96
C PRO A 209 -1.67 20.65 -19.26
N LYS A 210 -2.86 20.56 -18.69
CA LYS A 210 -3.57 21.72 -18.13
C LYS A 210 -3.26 22.04 -16.68
N ILE A 211 -2.61 21.15 -15.93
CA ILE A 211 -2.16 21.43 -14.55
C ILE A 211 -0.66 21.16 -14.51
N ASP A 212 0.11 22.14 -15.00
CA ASP A 212 1.55 22.18 -14.75
C ASP A 212 1.80 22.75 -13.34
N VAL A 213 1.31 22.08 -12.31
CA VAL A 213 1.92 22.15 -11.00
C VAL A 213 3.08 21.16 -11.06
N THR A 214 4.17 21.58 -11.67
CA THR A 214 5.48 20.99 -11.41
C THR A 214 5.84 21.32 -9.97
N LEU A 215 5.14 20.68 -9.03
CA LEU A 215 5.72 20.39 -7.74
C LEU A 215 6.93 19.54 -8.09
N PRO A 216 8.14 19.92 -7.62
CA PRO A 216 9.29 19.05 -7.81
C PRO A 216 8.82 17.67 -7.33
N ALA A 217 8.83 16.72 -8.23
CA ALA A 217 8.55 15.34 -7.90
C ALA A 217 9.69 14.89 -6.98
N TYR A 218 9.56 15.19 -5.70
CA TYR A 218 10.13 14.35 -4.69
C TYR A 218 9.37 13.04 -4.84
N GLY A 219 9.75 12.31 -5.89
CA GLY A 219 9.06 11.14 -6.32
C GLY A 219 8.93 10.16 -5.18
N ALA A 220 7.99 9.26 -5.27
CA ALA A 220 7.78 8.18 -4.29
C ALA A 220 9.09 7.49 -3.88
N MET A 221 10.10 7.44 -4.77
CA MET A 221 11.45 6.96 -4.48
C MET A 221 12.19 7.80 -3.44
N ASN A 222 12.18 9.14 -3.53
CA ASN A 222 12.84 9.99 -2.55
C ASN A 222 12.15 9.91 -1.18
N ALA A 223 10.83 9.76 -1.14
CA ALA A 223 10.11 9.51 0.10
C ALA A 223 10.44 8.13 0.68
N ASP A 224 10.60 7.11 -0.16
CA ASP A 224 10.88 5.73 0.26
C ASP A 224 12.38 5.48 0.48
N PHE A 225 13.26 6.03 -0.36
CA PHE A 225 14.70 5.73 -0.38
C PHE A 225 15.63 6.93 -0.17
N GLY A 226 15.11 8.17 -0.01
CA GLY A 226 15.94 9.35 0.20
C GLY A 226 16.71 9.73 -1.07
N GLU A 227 18.04 9.63 -1.06
CA GLU A 227 18.87 10.01 -2.20
C GLU A 227 18.81 8.98 -3.34
N THR A 228 18.71 9.45 -4.59
CA THR A 228 18.79 8.64 -5.80
C THR A 228 20.23 8.50 -6.29
N HIS A 229 20.44 7.68 -7.32
CA HIS A 229 21.74 7.37 -7.94
C HIS A 229 22.73 6.61 -7.05
N HIS A 230 22.23 5.81 -6.14
CA HIS A 230 23.02 4.96 -5.26
C HIS A 230 22.72 3.47 -5.44
N LEU A 231 23.65 2.64 -5.04
CA LEU A 231 23.48 1.20 -4.91
C LEU A 231 23.33 0.84 -3.44
N ASN A 232 22.19 0.21 -3.09
CA ASN A 232 21.98 -0.32 -1.76
C ASN A 232 22.17 -1.83 -1.75
N VAL A 233 22.58 -2.35 -0.62
CA VAL A 233 22.69 -3.77 -0.33
C VAL A 233 21.82 -4.10 0.87
N ALA A 234 21.04 -5.16 0.75
CA ALA A 234 20.25 -5.68 1.86
C ALA A 234 20.45 -7.18 1.99
N ALA A 235 20.14 -7.71 3.14
CA ALA A 235 20.14 -9.15 3.40
C ALA A 235 19.04 -9.51 4.38
N LYS A 236 18.48 -10.72 4.20
CA LYS A 236 17.58 -11.36 5.15
C LYS A 236 18.11 -12.74 5.51
N VAL A 237 18.13 -13.05 6.80
CA VAL A 237 18.42 -14.37 7.34
C VAL A 237 17.18 -14.88 8.05
N TYR A 238 16.66 -16.01 7.61
CA TYR A 238 15.46 -16.63 8.15
C TYR A 238 15.80 -17.93 8.87
N PHE A 239 15.14 -18.13 9.99
CA PHE A 239 15.17 -19.37 10.76
C PHE A 239 13.76 -19.80 11.13
N LEU A 240 13.44 -21.07 10.89
CA LEU A 240 12.29 -21.73 11.52
C LEU A 240 12.83 -22.59 12.67
N ILE A 241 12.54 -22.17 13.93
CA ILE A 241 13.02 -22.83 15.14
C ILE A 241 11.84 -23.08 16.07
N TYR A 242 11.59 -24.34 16.45
CA TYR A 242 10.45 -24.73 17.30
C TYR A 242 9.12 -24.15 16.84
N ASP A 243 8.80 -24.28 15.53
CA ASP A 243 7.58 -23.75 14.90
C ASP A 243 7.40 -22.23 15.06
N THR A 244 8.52 -21.52 15.22
CA THR A 244 8.56 -20.06 15.25
C THR A 244 9.43 -19.56 14.12
N ASP A 245 8.88 -18.69 13.30
CA ASP A 245 9.61 -17.95 12.28
C ASP A 245 10.40 -16.82 12.94
N PHE A 246 11.66 -16.65 12.56
CA PHE A 246 12.51 -15.52 12.91
C PHE A 246 13.23 -15.02 11.66
N ASP A 247 13.09 -13.75 11.36
CA ASP A 247 13.84 -13.06 10.31
C ASP A 247 14.75 -11.98 10.90
N PHE A 248 15.98 -11.92 10.43
CA PHE A 248 16.90 -10.81 10.69
C PHE A 248 17.21 -10.11 9.37
N MET A 249 17.05 -8.81 9.34
CA MET A 249 17.14 -8.00 8.13
C MET A 249 18.15 -6.88 8.30
N PHE A 250 18.81 -6.56 7.20
CA PHE A 250 19.78 -5.48 7.15
C PHE A 250 19.66 -4.75 5.81
N LEU A 251 19.82 -3.43 5.82
CA LEU A 251 19.98 -2.61 4.63
C LEU A 251 21.02 -1.53 4.88
N THR A 252 21.91 -1.32 3.92
CA THR A 252 22.84 -0.20 3.89
C THR A 252 23.09 0.22 2.43
N GLY A 253 23.57 1.43 2.26
CA GLY A 253 23.90 1.98 0.93
C GLY A 253 24.01 3.48 0.99
N GLY A 254 24.12 4.11 -0.20
CA GLY A 254 24.25 5.56 -0.30
C GLY A 254 22.94 6.33 -0.21
N SER A 255 21.79 5.67 -0.43
CA SER A 255 20.49 6.37 -0.49
C SER A 255 19.74 6.41 0.84
N LYS A 256 20.01 5.47 1.73
CA LYS A 256 19.43 5.38 3.09
C LYS A 256 20.51 5.09 4.11
N THR A 257 20.33 5.64 5.29
CA THR A 257 21.14 5.29 6.45
C THR A 257 20.97 3.82 6.83
N PRO A 258 21.95 3.19 7.49
CA PRO A 258 21.89 1.78 7.86
C PRO A 258 20.65 1.45 8.67
N ARG A 259 20.04 0.29 8.37
CA ARG A 259 18.83 -0.22 9.01
C ARG A 259 19.01 -1.66 9.40
N TYR A 260 18.51 -2.00 10.56
CA TYR A 260 18.52 -3.35 11.13
C TYR A 260 17.11 -3.73 11.49
N GLY A 261 16.67 -4.89 11.03
CA GLY A 261 15.33 -5.41 11.26
C GLY A 261 15.34 -6.76 11.92
N PHE A 262 14.29 -7.02 12.67
CA PHE A 262 13.98 -8.31 13.23
C PHE A 262 12.47 -8.51 13.17
N ASP A 263 12.04 -9.69 12.76
CA ASP A 263 10.65 -10.08 12.94
C ASP A 263 10.50 -11.51 13.45
N PHE A 264 9.33 -11.81 13.99
CA PHE A 264 8.94 -13.14 14.37
C PHE A 264 7.45 -13.38 14.12
N SER A 265 7.09 -14.65 13.90
CA SER A 265 5.70 -15.11 13.87
C SER A 265 5.62 -16.50 14.46
N ARG A 266 4.61 -16.75 15.30
CA ARG A 266 4.33 -18.04 15.90
C ARG A 266 2.85 -18.30 16.04
N ASN A 267 2.43 -19.49 15.62
CA ASN A 267 1.10 -20.02 15.94
C ASN A 267 1.10 -20.65 17.34
N ILE A 268 0.20 -20.17 18.20
CA ILE A 268 -0.07 -20.72 19.52
C ILE A 268 -1.35 -21.55 19.43
N GLY A 269 -1.19 -22.86 19.33
CA GLY A 269 -2.31 -23.75 19.01
C GLY A 269 -2.79 -23.57 17.58
N THR A 270 -4.08 -23.78 17.35
CA THR A 270 -4.69 -23.77 15.98
C THR A 270 -5.29 -22.42 15.60
N ASN A 271 -5.50 -21.53 16.55
CA ASN A 271 -6.40 -20.39 16.39
C ASN A 271 -5.75 -19.04 16.70
N LEU A 272 -4.60 -19.02 17.34
CA LEU A 272 -3.92 -17.80 17.77
C LEU A 272 -2.55 -17.71 17.12
N GLU A 273 -2.29 -16.62 16.41
CA GLU A 273 -0.97 -16.24 15.90
C GLU A 273 -0.50 -14.99 16.66
N LEU A 274 0.76 -15.00 17.06
CA LEU A 274 1.47 -13.82 17.55
C LEU A 274 2.55 -13.46 16.55
N HIS A 275 2.69 -12.18 16.24
CA HIS A 275 3.74 -11.67 15.38
C HIS A 275 4.28 -10.34 15.89
N GLY A 276 5.48 -10.02 15.45
CA GLY A 276 6.08 -8.72 15.73
C GLY A 276 7.17 -8.40 14.74
N GLU A 277 7.37 -7.12 14.54
CA GLU A 277 8.47 -6.55 13.75
C GLU A 277 9.15 -5.46 14.53
N PHE A 278 10.44 -5.34 14.34
CA PHE A 278 11.29 -4.30 14.91
C PHE A 278 12.25 -3.79 13.83
N ALA A 279 12.39 -2.47 13.75
CA ALA A 279 13.35 -1.79 12.88
C ALA A 279 14.11 -0.73 13.67
N PHE A 280 15.43 -0.82 13.64
CA PHE A 280 16.35 0.23 14.08
C PHE A 280 16.90 0.96 12.85
N ILE A 281 16.83 2.27 12.85
CA ILE A 281 17.25 3.13 11.74
C ILE A 281 18.29 4.11 12.31
N SER A 282 19.55 3.96 11.88
CA SER A 282 20.63 4.85 12.30
C SER A 282 20.54 6.18 11.56
N ASP A 283 20.85 7.29 12.25
CA ASP A 283 20.95 8.63 11.69
C ASP A 283 19.74 9.02 10.81
N PHE A 284 18.52 8.70 11.26
CA PHE A 284 17.30 9.06 10.54
C PHE A 284 17.15 10.59 10.46
N GLN A 285 17.01 11.09 9.24
CA GLN A 285 16.82 12.51 8.95
C GLN A 285 15.33 12.82 8.84
N LYS A 286 14.87 13.78 9.62
CA LYS A 286 13.49 14.23 9.69
C LYS A 286 13.38 15.72 9.44
N MET A 287 12.61 16.11 8.44
CA MET A 287 12.27 17.49 8.15
C MET A 287 11.12 17.94 9.05
N LEU A 288 11.30 19.05 9.75
CA LEU A 288 10.28 19.69 10.59
C LEU A 288 9.95 21.07 10.03
N ILE A 289 8.72 21.50 10.25
CA ILE A 289 8.28 22.89 10.01
C ILE A 289 7.59 23.41 11.25
N ASP A 290 7.87 24.65 11.62
CA ASP A 290 7.15 25.35 12.68
C ASP A 290 5.92 26.10 12.14
N ALA A 291 5.07 26.57 13.04
CA ALA A 291 3.87 27.33 12.71
C ALA A 291 4.16 28.64 11.96
N ASP A 292 5.39 29.17 11.99
CA ASP A 292 5.82 30.36 11.25
C ASP A 292 6.38 30.04 9.86
N GLY A 293 6.53 28.75 9.55
CA GLY A 293 6.98 28.26 8.27
C GLY A 293 8.50 28.09 8.16
N ASN A 294 9.25 28.15 9.28
CA ASN A 294 10.68 27.84 9.26
C ASN A 294 10.86 26.33 9.24
N THR A 295 11.71 25.86 8.35
CA THR A 295 12.06 24.44 8.27
C THR A 295 13.36 24.17 9.02
N SER A 296 13.40 23.03 9.72
CA SER A 296 14.60 22.52 10.37
C SER A 296 14.74 21.03 10.12
N GLU A 297 15.96 20.54 10.11
CA GLU A 297 16.26 19.12 9.97
C GLU A 297 16.77 18.58 11.31
N ARG A 298 16.28 17.40 11.70
CA ARG A 298 16.72 16.68 12.89
C ARG A 298 17.23 15.32 12.49
N THR A 299 18.45 14.99 12.95
CA THR A 299 19.05 13.66 12.77
C THR A 299 19.09 12.93 14.11
N TYR A 300 18.62 11.67 14.15
CA TYR A 300 18.61 10.83 15.35
C TYR A 300 18.43 9.36 15.00
N ASP A 301 18.79 8.48 15.94
CA ASP A 301 18.49 7.06 15.81
C ASP A 301 17.02 6.78 16.12
N ALA A 302 16.34 6.08 15.24
CA ALA A 302 14.92 5.82 15.36
C ALA A 302 14.63 4.32 15.51
N ILE A 303 13.60 4.01 16.28
CA ILE A 303 13.06 2.66 16.43
C ILE A 303 11.62 2.67 15.96
N ASN A 304 11.26 1.74 15.08
CA ASN A 304 9.88 1.44 14.72
C ASN A 304 9.57 -0.01 15.11
N PHE A 305 8.40 -0.29 15.63
CA PHE A 305 8.00 -1.67 15.87
C PHE A 305 6.49 -1.89 15.77
N VAL A 306 6.11 -3.09 15.37
CA VAL A 306 4.74 -3.61 15.39
C VAL A 306 4.70 -4.83 16.30
N LEU A 307 3.66 -4.91 17.13
CA LEU A 307 3.30 -6.11 17.87
C LEU A 307 1.84 -6.42 17.58
N GLY A 308 1.56 -7.64 17.17
CA GLY A 308 0.23 -8.02 16.74
C GLY A 308 -0.16 -9.45 17.07
N THR A 309 -1.46 -9.67 16.92
CA THR A 309 -2.06 -10.99 17.09
C THR A 309 -3.21 -11.18 16.11
N ARG A 310 -3.36 -12.40 15.63
CA ARG A 310 -4.49 -12.84 14.83
C ARG A 310 -5.17 -13.99 15.55
N TYR A 311 -6.47 -13.85 15.78
CA TYR A 311 -7.27 -14.86 16.46
C TYR A 311 -8.46 -15.29 15.60
N LEU A 312 -8.60 -16.60 15.38
CA LEU A 312 -9.72 -17.21 14.67
C LEU A 312 -10.67 -17.87 15.67
N THR A 313 -11.92 -17.46 15.68
CA THR A 313 -12.95 -18.08 16.54
C THR A 313 -13.51 -19.36 15.93
N THR A 314 -14.26 -20.12 16.72
CA THR A 314 -15.00 -21.30 16.26
C THR A 314 -16.12 -20.96 15.26
N LEU A 315 -16.54 -19.70 15.18
CA LEU A 315 -17.52 -19.18 14.21
C LEU A 315 -16.83 -18.64 12.94
N ASN A 316 -15.55 -18.94 12.73
CA ASN A 316 -14.73 -18.41 11.63
C ASN A 316 -14.57 -16.88 11.63
N THR A 317 -14.88 -16.19 12.74
CA THR A 317 -14.58 -14.77 12.87
C THR A 317 -13.08 -14.59 13.10
N THR A 318 -12.44 -13.80 12.27
CA THR A 318 -11.04 -13.43 12.41
C THR A 318 -10.92 -12.06 13.06
N TYR A 319 -10.15 -11.97 14.13
CA TYR A 319 -9.72 -10.72 14.76
C TYR A 319 -8.24 -10.53 14.47
N ILE A 320 -7.85 -9.34 14.01
CA ILE A 320 -6.46 -8.92 13.87
C ILE A 320 -6.31 -7.65 14.70
N PHE A 321 -5.35 -7.66 15.61
CA PHE A 321 -5.02 -6.52 16.44
C PHE A 321 -3.52 -6.25 16.34
N GLU A 322 -3.13 -4.99 16.07
CA GLU A 322 -1.74 -4.55 16.07
C GLU A 322 -1.59 -3.23 16.81
N TYR A 323 -0.48 -3.11 17.53
CA TYR A 323 0.03 -1.84 18.03
C TYR A 323 1.28 -1.48 17.24
N TYR A 324 1.31 -0.27 16.70
CA TYR A 324 2.44 0.27 15.96
C TYR A 324 3.06 1.46 16.67
N PHE A 325 4.35 1.39 16.93
CA PHE A 325 5.18 2.51 17.35
C PHE A 325 6.10 2.91 16.21
N GLN A 326 6.02 4.16 15.79
CA GLN A 326 6.81 4.75 14.72
C GLN A 326 7.70 5.87 15.28
N GLY A 327 8.92 5.54 15.69
CA GLY A 327 9.89 6.54 16.17
C GLY A 327 10.32 7.54 15.09
N THR A 328 10.15 7.18 13.80
CA THR A 328 10.32 8.10 12.67
C THR A 328 9.13 9.03 12.44
N GLY A 329 8.00 8.80 13.12
CA GLY A 329 6.78 9.59 13.03
C GLY A 329 6.88 10.95 13.75
N TYR A 330 5.94 11.80 13.45
CA TYR A 330 5.83 13.12 14.08
C TYR A 330 5.16 13.02 15.46
N SER A 331 5.47 13.96 16.36
CA SER A 331 4.64 14.18 17.55
C SER A 331 3.38 14.97 17.18
N SER A 332 2.36 14.91 18.04
CA SER A 332 1.14 15.69 17.81
C SER A 332 1.41 17.20 17.75
N GLU A 333 2.42 17.70 18.51
CA GLU A 333 2.85 19.09 18.43
C GLU A 333 3.48 19.41 17.05
N GLU A 334 4.37 18.54 16.52
CA GLU A 334 4.99 18.71 15.20
C GLU A 334 3.94 18.66 14.08
N ILE A 335 2.85 17.89 14.24
CA ILE A 335 1.71 17.86 13.31
C ILE A 335 0.84 19.08 13.44
N SER A 336 0.53 19.55 14.67
CA SER A 336 -0.24 20.77 14.93
C SER A 336 0.47 22.01 14.37
N ASP A 337 1.80 22.10 14.52
CA ASP A 337 2.59 23.17 13.90
C ASP A 337 2.44 23.19 12.38
N TYR A 338 2.45 22.02 11.75
CA TYR A 338 2.26 21.90 10.31
C TYR A 338 0.85 22.35 9.87
N PHE A 339 -0.20 21.97 10.60
CA PHE A 339 -1.58 22.41 10.31
C PHE A 339 -1.73 23.93 10.53
N SER A 340 -1.17 24.45 11.62
CA SER A 340 -1.13 25.90 11.88
C SER A 340 -0.41 26.70 10.78
N PHE A 341 0.68 26.14 10.23
CA PHE A 341 1.37 26.72 9.09
C PHE A 341 0.50 26.75 7.82
N ILE A 342 -0.25 25.67 7.56
CA ILE A 342 -1.20 25.60 6.44
C ILE A 342 -2.27 26.68 6.59
N ASP A 343 -2.85 26.83 7.77
CA ASP A 343 -3.92 27.79 8.04
C ASP A 343 -3.46 29.21 7.83
N LYS A 344 -2.27 29.58 8.35
CA LYS A 344 -1.64 30.87 8.05
C LYS A 344 -1.40 31.09 6.54
N GLY A 345 -0.99 30.03 5.84
CA GLY A 345 -0.81 30.06 4.38
C GLY A 345 -2.11 30.32 3.64
N TYR A 346 -3.21 29.71 4.08
CA TYR A 346 -4.53 29.88 3.50
C TYR A 346 -5.10 31.28 3.76
N ASP A 347 -4.97 31.82 4.98
CA ASP A 347 -5.38 33.19 5.31
C ASP A 347 -4.61 34.22 4.48
N LYS A 348 -3.32 34.00 4.26
CA LYS A 348 -2.50 34.86 3.39
C LYS A 348 -2.96 34.77 1.94
N PHE A 349 -3.33 33.58 1.47
CA PHE A 349 -3.89 33.41 0.13
C PHE A 349 -5.21 34.18 -0.02
N LEU A 350 -6.14 34.06 0.93
CA LEU A 350 -7.43 34.76 0.90
C LEU A 350 -7.26 36.29 0.91
N THR A 351 -6.25 36.82 1.61
CA THR A 351 -6.05 38.28 1.76
C THR A 351 -5.23 38.90 0.63
N SER A 352 -4.29 38.17 0.03
CA SER A 352 -3.32 38.72 -0.92
C SER A 352 -3.21 37.96 -2.25
N GLY A 353 -3.91 36.83 -2.40
CA GLY A 353 -3.76 35.93 -3.55
C GLY A 353 -2.41 35.18 -3.58
N ASN A 354 -1.58 35.27 -2.54
CA ASN A 354 -0.26 34.65 -2.51
C ASN A 354 -0.34 33.21 -2.00
N SER A 355 -0.08 32.24 -2.87
CA SER A 355 -0.15 30.80 -2.60
C SER A 355 1.22 30.15 -2.23
N GLN A 356 2.31 30.92 -2.09
CA GLN A 356 3.65 30.35 -1.85
C GLN A 356 3.75 29.48 -0.60
N LEU A 357 3.07 29.85 0.48
CA LEU A 357 3.06 29.06 1.72
C LEU A 357 2.29 27.75 1.51
N LEU A 358 1.16 27.78 0.80
CA LEU A 358 0.40 26.56 0.47
C LEU A 358 1.19 25.64 -0.47
N ALA A 359 1.93 26.19 -1.43
CA ALA A 359 2.83 25.40 -2.28
C ALA A 359 3.94 24.73 -1.45
N LYS A 360 4.51 25.43 -0.46
CA LYS A 360 5.48 24.85 0.49
C LYS A 360 4.84 23.74 1.33
N ALA A 361 3.63 23.96 1.85
CA ALA A 361 2.89 22.94 2.58
C ALA A 361 2.61 21.70 1.72
N ALA A 362 2.19 21.89 0.47
CA ALA A 362 1.95 20.81 -0.48
C ALA A 362 3.22 19.97 -0.76
N ALA A 363 4.38 20.61 -0.87
CA ALA A 363 5.66 19.92 -1.02
C ALA A 363 6.00 19.06 0.22
N LEU A 364 5.73 19.56 1.43
CA LEU A 364 5.92 18.81 2.68
C LEU A 364 4.93 17.63 2.81
N THR A 365 3.71 17.79 2.29
CA THR A 365 2.72 16.70 2.24
C THR A 365 3.19 15.54 1.35
N GLN A 366 3.98 15.80 0.31
CA GLN A 366 4.57 14.72 -0.51
C GLN A 366 5.70 13.96 0.21
N GLY A 367 6.21 14.50 1.31
CA GLY A 367 7.19 13.87 2.19
C GLY A 367 6.58 13.19 3.41
N GLY A 368 7.23 13.33 4.56
CA GLY A 368 6.85 12.68 5.80
C GLY A 368 5.46 13.01 6.33
N TYR A 369 4.99 14.25 6.13
CA TYR A 369 3.66 14.70 6.60
C TYR A 369 2.49 14.08 5.82
N GLY A 370 2.72 13.59 4.61
CA GLY A 370 1.68 12.93 3.80
C GLY A 370 1.65 11.41 3.88
N ARG A 371 2.39 10.79 4.79
CA ARG A 371 2.33 9.34 5.02
C ARG A 371 0.93 8.91 5.46
N PHE A 372 0.60 7.64 5.26
CA PHE A 372 -0.70 7.06 5.68
C PHE A 372 -0.95 7.27 7.18
N THR A 373 0.09 7.06 8.00
CA THR A 373 0.10 7.24 9.45
C THR A 373 1.34 8.07 9.81
N PRO A 374 1.24 9.42 9.84
CA PRO A 374 2.40 10.28 10.03
C PRO A 374 2.89 10.39 11.47
N GLU A 375 2.06 10.08 12.47
CA GLU A 375 2.39 10.18 13.89
C GLU A 375 3.07 8.93 14.45
N ARG A 376 3.18 8.83 15.80
CA ARG A 376 4.04 7.83 16.44
C ARG A 376 3.31 6.60 16.93
N HIS A 377 2.06 6.68 17.36
CA HIS A 377 1.40 5.61 18.10
C HIS A 377 0.04 5.28 17.51
N TYR A 378 -0.11 4.04 17.03
CA TYR A 378 -1.35 3.59 16.43
C TYR A 378 -1.81 2.25 16.97
N LEU A 379 -3.13 2.07 17.04
CA LEU A 379 -3.78 0.78 17.19
C LEU A 379 -4.53 0.44 15.91
N TYR A 380 -4.48 -0.80 15.52
CA TYR A 380 -5.24 -1.38 14.44
C TYR A 380 -6.10 -2.52 14.95
N LEU A 381 -7.36 -2.53 14.58
CA LEU A 381 -8.27 -3.63 14.80
C LEU A 381 -9.01 -3.93 13.51
N ARG A 382 -8.95 -5.17 13.05
CA ARG A 382 -9.80 -5.67 11.96
C ARG A 382 -10.58 -6.88 12.45
N VAL A 383 -11.88 -6.87 12.19
CA VAL A 383 -12.76 -8.01 12.44
C VAL A 383 -13.40 -8.38 11.12
N SER A 384 -13.37 -9.65 10.76
CA SER A 384 -14.03 -10.16 9.55
C SER A 384 -14.65 -11.52 9.83
N GLN A 385 -15.83 -11.77 9.23
CA GLN A 385 -16.52 -13.03 9.39
C GLN A 385 -17.03 -13.51 8.03
N PRO A 386 -16.44 -14.59 7.46
CA PRO A 386 -17.00 -15.21 6.27
C PRO A 386 -18.37 -15.84 6.54
N GLU A 387 -19.29 -15.69 5.60
CA GLU A 387 -20.58 -16.36 5.52
C GLU A 387 -21.44 -16.29 6.80
N PRO A 388 -21.57 -15.12 7.46
CA PRO A 388 -22.44 -14.99 8.61
C PRO A 388 -23.90 -15.27 8.20
N PHE A 389 -24.67 -15.87 9.10
CA PHE A 389 -26.08 -16.23 8.87
C PHE A 389 -26.29 -17.15 7.66
N ASP A 390 -25.28 -17.99 7.32
CA ASP A 390 -25.31 -18.91 6.16
C ASP A 390 -25.50 -18.20 4.80
N ILE A 391 -25.14 -16.93 4.70
CA ILE A 391 -25.12 -16.20 3.44
C ILE A 391 -23.81 -16.53 2.71
N LEU A 392 -23.89 -17.45 1.74
CA LEU A 392 -22.73 -17.92 1.00
C LEU A 392 -22.00 -16.79 0.30
N TYR A 393 -20.66 -16.83 0.33
CA TYR A 393 -19.77 -15.89 -0.36
C TYR A 393 -19.89 -14.43 0.10
N PHE A 394 -20.52 -14.19 1.24
CA PHE A 394 -20.63 -12.88 1.85
C PHE A 394 -19.67 -12.76 3.04
N THR A 395 -18.87 -11.71 3.07
CA THR A 395 -17.90 -11.46 4.15
C THR A 395 -17.96 -9.99 4.57
N PRO A 396 -18.68 -9.66 5.63
CA PRO A 396 -18.56 -8.35 6.28
C PRO A 396 -17.25 -8.25 7.05
N ALA A 397 -16.69 -7.04 7.08
CA ALA A 397 -15.52 -6.72 7.87
C ALA A 397 -15.63 -5.30 8.44
N LEU A 398 -14.87 -5.04 9.49
CA LEU A 398 -14.72 -3.73 10.10
C LEU A 398 -13.24 -3.51 10.37
N THR A 399 -12.70 -2.40 9.86
CA THR A 399 -11.34 -1.95 10.17
C THR A 399 -11.42 -0.68 11.01
N TRP A 400 -10.61 -0.60 12.06
CA TRP A 400 -10.47 0.57 12.91
C TRP A 400 -9.01 0.89 13.11
N ILE A 401 -8.61 2.12 12.75
CA ILE A 401 -7.26 2.65 12.94
C ILE A 401 -7.39 3.81 13.92
N PHE A 402 -6.74 3.71 15.07
CA PHE A 402 -6.80 4.70 16.13
C PHE A 402 -5.41 5.31 16.35
N ASN A 403 -5.29 6.64 16.19
CA ASN A 403 -4.11 7.39 16.56
C ASN A 403 -4.14 7.69 18.07
N LEU A 404 -3.25 7.05 18.82
CA LEU A 404 -3.16 7.22 20.28
C LEU A 404 -2.58 8.58 20.67
N SER A 405 -1.82 9.22 19.78
CA SER A 405 -1.12 10.47 20.07
C SER A 405 -2.09 11.64 20.18
N ASP A 406 -3.05 11.75 19.25
CA ASP A 406 -4.02 12.84 19.13
C ASP A 406 -5.47 12.40 19.39
N ARG A 407 -5.72 11.10 19.62
CA ARG A 407 -7.03 10.49 19.88
C ARG A 407 -8.03 10.57 18.72
N SER A 408 -7.53 10.78 17.51
CA SER A 408 -8.33 10.70 16.30
C SER A 408 -8.35 9.26 15.74
N PHE A 409 -9.32 8.93 14.86
CA PHE A 409 -9.41 7.59 14.30
C PHE A 409 -10.15 7.55 12.97
N SER A 410 -9.93 6.48 12.24
CA SER A 410 -10.76 6.06 11.11
C SER A 410 -11.49 4.77 11.41
N ILE A 411 -12.71 4.64 10.91
CA ILE A 411 -13.50 3.41 10.98
C ILE A 411 -14.01 3.08 9.58
N THR A 412 -13.76 1.86 9.11
CA THR A 412 -14.07 1.44 7.75
C THR A 412 -14.82 0.11 7.78
N PRO A 413 -16.18 0.12 7.83
CA PRO A 413 -16.98 -1.05 7.51
C PRO A 413 -16.84 -1.42 6.04
N GLU A 414 -16.80 -2.72 5.78
CA GLU A 414 -16.66 -3.32 4.47
C GLU A 414 -17.63 -4.49 4.30
N LEU A 415 -18.24 -4.60 3.13
CA LEU A 415 -19.07 -5.72 2.73
C LEU A 415 -18.49 -6.30 1.44
N LEU A 416 -17.97 -7.52 1.49
CA LEU A 416 -17.48 -8.26 0.34
C LEU A 416 -18.50 -9.32 -0.05
N TYR A 417 -18.85 -9.39 -1.32
CA TYR A 417 -19.75 -10.41 -1.87
C TYR A 417 -19.27 -10.91 -3.22
N THR A 418 -19.11 -12.24 -3.34
CA THR A 418 -18.66 -12.92 -4.57
C THR A 418 -19.73 -13.83 -5.11
N PRO A 419 -20.82 -13.29 -5.72
CA PRO A 419 -22.01 -14.03 -6.11
C PRO A 419 -21.75 -15.16 -7.13
N ILE A 420 -20.75 -14.97 -7.96
CA ILE A 420 -20.28 -15.93 -8.97
C ILE A 420 -18.76 -15.96 -9.00
N THR A 421 -18.18 -17.04 -9.52
CA THR A 421 -16.72 -17.31 -9.47
C THR A 421 -15.84 -16.14 -9.94
N ASN A 422 -16.28 -15.39 -10.94
CA ASN A 422 -15.46 -14.36 -11.59
C ASN A 422 -15.85 -12.94 -11.20
N LEU A 423 -16.83 -12.73 -10.30
CA LEU A 423 -17.34 -11.41 -9.94
C LEU A 423 -17.16 -11.15 -8.46
N GLU A 424 -16.49 -10.06 -8.13
CA GLU A 424 -16.37 -9.51 -6.77
C GLU A 424 -17.08 -8.16 -6.69
N LEU A 425 -17.94 -8.03 -5.70
CA LEU A 425 -18.59 -6.79 -5.32
C LEU A 425 -18.12 -6.41 -3.91
N ARG A 426 -17.60 -5.19 -3.74
CA ARG A 426 -17.12 -4.70 -2.45
C ARG A 426 -17.66 -3.30 -2.20
N LEU A 427 -18.33 -3.13 -1.09
CA LEU A 427 -18.79 -1.84 -0.59
C LEU A 427 -17.97 -1.47 0.65
N ARG A 428 -17.34 -0.31 0.65
CA ARG A 428 -16.57 0.22 1.78
C ARG A 428 -17.06 1.62 2.13
N THR A 429 -17.18 1.89 3.41
CA THR A 429 -17.49 3.23 3.92
C THR A 429 -16.44 3.61 4.94
N GLY A 430 -15.60 4.57 4.62
CA GLY A 430 -14.63 5.13 5.57
C GLY A 430 -15.21 6.37 6.25
N VAL A 431 -15.13 6.45 7.58
CA VAL A 431 -15.48 7.64 8.36
C VAL A 431 -14.27 8.05 9.16
N LEU A 432 -13.89 9.32 9.08
CA LEU A 432 -12.76 9.90 9.80
C LEU A 432 -13.31 10.74 10.96
N VAL A 433 -12.72 10.56 12.14
CA VAL A 433 -13.17 11.24 13.36
C VAL A 433 -11.96 11.82 14.08
N GLY A 434 -11.93 13.12 14.23
CA GLY A 434 -10.89 13.84 14.95
C GLY A 434 -11.32 15.27 15.27
N GLY A 435 -10.60 15.89 16.19
CA GLY A 435 -10.74 17.32 16.46
C GLY A 435 -9.87 18.16 15.51
N GLN A 436 -9.92 19.46 15.70
CA GLN A 436 -8.97 20.39 15.10
C GLN A 436 -7.53 20.01 15.50
N ASP A 437 -6.58 20.20 14.61
CA ASP A 437 -5.15 19.85 14.76
C ASP A 437 -4.88 18.34 14.94
N SER A 438 -5.84 17.46 14.68
CA SER A 438 -5.64 16.01 14.73
C SER A 438 -5.49 15.38 13.34
N GLU A 439 -4.77 14.27 13.25
CA GLU A 439 -4.49 13.60 11.97
C GLU A 439 -5.74 13.32 11.16
N PHE A 440 -6.74 12.64 11.76
CA PHE A 440 -7.97 12.27 11.02
C PHE A 440 -8.97 13.41 10.94
N GLY A 441 -8.89 14.43 11.83
CA GLY A 441 -9.74 15.63 11.76
C GLY A 441 -9.32 16.61 10.67
N GLU A 442 -8.02 16.64 10.32
CA GLU A 442 -7.49 17.54 9.30
C GLU A 442 -7.29 16.89 7.92
N LYS A 443 -7.81 15.66 7.72
CA LYS A 443 -7.87 15.03 6.39
C LYS A 443 -8.84 15.79 5.48
N GLN A 444 -8.66 15.69 4.18
CA GLN A 444 -9.47 16.36 3.16
C GLN A 444 -10.96 16.00 3.22
N ASN A 445 -11.30 14.81 3.70
CA ASN A 445 -12.66 14.27 3.69
C ASN A 445 -13.04 13.69 5.05
N ASP A 446 -14.28 13.93 5.48
CA ASP A 446 -14.87 13.35 6.68
C ASP A 446 -15.28 11.90 6.48
N TYR A 447 -15.74 11.59 5.27
CA TYR A 447 -16.17 10.24 4.91
C TYR A 447 -15.88 9.94 3.45
N ARG A 448 -15.84 8.65 3.14
CA ARG A 448 -15.87 8.14 1.78
C ARG A 448 -16.84 6.96 1.68
N LEU A 449 -17.50 6.86 0.53
CA LEU A 449 -18.29 5.69 0.14
C LEU A 449 -17.70 5.16 -1.17
N GLU A 450 -17.21 3.93 -1.14
CA GLU A 450 -16.56 3.25 -2.26
C GLU A 450 -17.38 2.02 -2.65
N LEU A 451 -17.73 1.92 -3.92
CA LEU A 451 -18.22 0.68 -4.52
C LEU A 451 -17.16 0.14 -5.45
N ARG A 452 -16.72 -1.11 -5.27
CA ARG A 452 -15.75 -1.79 -6.12
C ARG A 452 -16.42 -2.97 -6.81
N VAL A 453 -16.41 -2.96 -8.13
CA VAL A 453 -16.87 -4.07 -8.98
C VAL A 453 -15.67 -4.62 -9.72
N ARG A 454 -15.34 -5.89 -9.52
CA ARG A 454 -14.18 -6.52 -10.12
C ARG A 454 -14.60 -7.80 -10.84
N TYR A 455 -14.17 -7.94 -12.09
CA TYR A 455 -14.40 -9.13 -12.90
C TYR A 455 -13.08 -9.78 -13.27
N TYR A 456 -12.92 -11.06 -12.88
CA TYR A 456 -11.72 -11.87 -13.12
C TYR A 456 -11.83 -12.66 -14.42
N PHE A 457 -10.70 -12.88 -15.12
CA PHE A 457 -10.62 -13.65 -16.37
C PHE A 457 -9.35 -14.49 -16.45
#